data_47888c966fe7f311f7272f657c6506cb
#
_entry.id   47888c966fe7f311f7272f657c6506cb
#
_cell.length_a   1.000
_cell.length_b   1.000
_cell.length_c   1.000
_cell.angle_alpha   90.00
_cell.angle_beta   90.00
_cell.angle_gamma   90.00
#
_symmetry.space_group_name_H-M   'P 1'
#
loop_
_entity.id
_entity.type
_entity.pdbx_description
1 polymer ?
#
loop_
_entity_poly.entity_id
_entity_poly.type
_entity_poly.pdbx_seq_one_letter_code
_entity_poly.pdbx_strand_id
1 'polypeptide(L)'
;MRGAPRARSHGTTVARFSRTMLTVVLAVILGLHGAVHLIGFAKAFELVPSPKREAVIPRPLGLLWLLAATAYLAAAILLFAWPERWWVAGLVGLIASQTAIVSDWKDAKVGTVVNAIIMLPLAVALLDLRSSSLRSVYRHEVDRGLAREGVAAVVTESDIAALPPLLQTYLRRTGAVGRPRVQDLRARWHGQMRNGHDTPWMDVRVEQYEFFDDPTRLFYMRGTRRGFGFDGLHVYKDGVATMQVRVASVFTMVDGRGPEMNRSETVTLFNDMCLLAPGSLVDAKVAWRTLDDHKVSGTFTNAGSTVSAELFFDADGDLVDFLSHDRDQSADGVTYRNLPWSTPVRDYRDFGGVRVAAHGDAVWHEPEGEFVYARFDLDELRVNVGGRAGRSTAPRTAGSLTSMP
;
A
#
# COMPACT_ATOMS: atom_id res chain seq x y z
N MET A 1 29.21 -29.25 4.72
CA MET A 1 29.24 -27.79 4.61
C MET A 1 29.65 -27.41 3.20
N ARG A 2 28.71 -27.15 2.34
CA ARG A 2 28.95 -26.49 1.04
C ARG A 2 27.72 -25.59 0.81
N GLY A 3 27.97 -24.26 0.72
CA GLY A 3 26.95 -23.24 0.54
C GLY A 3 26.18 -23.43 -0.77
N ALA A 4 24.87 -23.46 -0.70
CA ALA A 4 24.00 -23.43 -1.84
C ALA A 4 24.07 -22.04 -2.53
N PRO A 5 24.11 -21.97 -3.86
CA PRO A 5 24.15 -20.71 -4.58
C PRO A 5 22.83 -19.97 -4.42
N ARG A 6 22.89 -18.70 -4.00
CA ARG A 6 21.77 -17.75 -4.01
C ARG A 6 21.21 -17.65 -5.41
N ALA A 7 20.04 -18.21 -5.66
CA ALA A 7 19.27 -17.98 -6.88
C ALA A 7 18.87 -16.50 -6.94
N ARG A 8 19.53 -15.72 -7.79
CA ARG A 8 19.13 -14.34 -8.11
C ARG A 8 17.76 -14.40 -8.78
N SER A 9 16.78 -13.75 -8.16
CA SER A 9 15.41 -13.70 -8.66
C SER A 9 15.36 -12.92 -9.98
N HIS A 10 15.20 -13.61 -11.10
CA HIS A 10 14.97 -12.98 -12.42
C HIS A 10 13.58 -12.32 -12.53
N GLY A 11 12.63 -12.68 -11.67
CA GLY A 11 11.25 -12.15 -11.70
C GLY A 11 11.10 -10.68 -11.26
N THR A 12 11.90 -10.21 -10.29
CA THR A 12 11.86 -8.83 -9.80
C THR A 12 12.30 -7.81 -10.84
N THR A 13 13.21 -8.20 -11.72
CA THR A 13 13.73 -7.33 -12.78
C THR A 13 12.67 -7.06 -13.86
N VAL A 14 11.89 -8.07 -14.23
CA VAL A 14 10.92 -7.98 -15.34
C VAL A 14 9.69 -7.13 -14.96
N ALA A 15 9.13 -7.27 -13.76
CA ALA A 15 7.94 -6.51 -13.35
C ALA A 15 8.28 -5.03 -13.06
N ARG A 16 9.43 -4.73 -12.43
CA ARG A 16 9.95 -3.36 -12.32
C ARG A 16 10.19 -2.75 -13.69
N PHE A 17 10.79 -3.50 -14.60
CA PHE A 17 11.06 -3.06 -15.96
C PHE A 17 9.78 -2.69 -16.71
N SER A 18 8.70 -3.48 -16.58
CA SER A 18 7.42 -3.24 -17.25
C SER A 18 6.72 -1.96 -16.76
N ARG A 19 6.64 -1.70 -15.44
CA ARG A 19 6.03 -0.47 -14.91
C ARG A 19 6.86 0.76 -15.27
N THR A 20 8.16 0.68 -15.11
CA THR A 20 9.07 1.76 -15.49
C THR A 20 8.97 2.05 -17.00
N MET A 21 8.87 1.00 -17.82
CA MET A 21 8.72 1.13 -19.27
C MET A 21 7.41 1.85 -19.65
N LEU A 22 6.26 1.47 -19.08
CA LEU A 22 4.98 2.16 -19.35
C LEU A 22 5.01 3.63 -18.91
N THR A 23 5.58 3.92 -17.73
CA THR A 23 5.76 5.30 -17.26
C THR A 23 6.67 6.09 -18.20
N VAL A 24 7.77 5.50 -18.64
CA VAL A 24 8.68 6.13 -19.61
C VAL A 24 7.99 6.35 -20.96
N VAL A 25 7.24 5.37 -21.47
CA VAL A 25 6.49 5.50 -22.72
C VAL A 25 5.47 6.64 -22.61
N LEU A 26 4.71 6.72 -21.53
CA LEU A 26 3.75 7.81 -21.30
C LEU A 26 4.46 9.15 -21.20
N ALA A 27 5.59 9.25 -20.50
CA ALA A 27 6.38 10.48 -20.39
C ALA A 27 6.93 10.92 -21.75
N VAL A 28 7.38 9.97 -22.58
CA VAL A 28 7.83 10.26 -23.95
C VAL A 28 6.66 10.76 -24.81
N ILE A 29 5.49 10.13 -24.73
CA ILE A 29 4.29 10.58 -25.47
C ILE A 29 3.93 12.00 -25.06
N LEU A 30 3.84 12.28 -23.75
CA LEU A 30 3.53 13.62 -23.22
C LEU A 30 4.59 14.64 -23.64
N GLY A 31 5.88 14.29 -23.54
CA GLY A 31 6.99 15.16 -23.91
C GLY A 31 7.02 15.51 -25.40
N LEU A 32 6.88 14.51 -26.27
CA LEU A 32 6.87 14.71 -27.72
C LEU A 32 5.61 15.48 -28.15
N HIS A 33 4.44 15.11 -27.61
CA HIS A 33 3.20 15.82 -27.94
C HIS A 33 3.22 17.27 -27.45
N GLY A 34 3.74 17.51 -26.24
CA GLY A 34 3.97 18.87 -25.73
C GLY A 34 4.94 19.68 -26.63
N ALA A 35 6.05 19.06 -27.07
CA ALA A 35 7.00 19.72 -27.95
C ALA A 35 6.37 20.11 -29.30
N VAL A 36 5.52 19.25 -29.87
CA VAL A 36 4.81 19.57 -31.13
C VAL A 36 3.91 20.82 -30.97
N HIS A 37 3.32 21.05 -29.81
CA HIS A 37 2.50 22.24 -29.56
C HIS A 37 3.30 23.54 -29.59
N LEU A 38 4.63 23.50 -29.35
CA LEU A 38 5.50 24.70 -29.54
C LEU A 38 5.54 25.18 -30.97
N ILE A 39 5.28 24.32 -31.96
CA ILE A 39 5.22 24.73 -33.38
C ILE A 39 4.02 25.66 -33.60
N GLY A 40 2.85 25.35 -33.04
CA GLY A 40 1.67 26.21 -33.12
C GLY A 40 1.90 27.58 -32.47
N PHE A 41 2.55 27.58 -31.29
CA PHE A 41 2.99 28.84 -30.65
C PHE A 41 3.95 29.63 -31.54
N ALA A 42 5.00 28.96 -32.06
CA ALA A 42 6.01 29.61 -32.89
C ALA A 42 5.41 30.22 -34.18
N LYS A 43 4.43 29.53 -34.81
CA LYS A 43 3.69 30.06 -35.96
C LYS A 43 2.83 31.28 -35.57
N ALA A 44 2.13 31.26 -34.45
CA ALA A 44 1.30 32.37 -34.00
C ALA A 44 2.08 33.65 -33.68
N PHE A 45 3.34 33.49 -33.26
CA PHE A 45 4.25 34.61 -32.92
C PHE A 45 5.30 34.90 -33.99
N GLU A 46 5.14 34.29 -35.19
CA GLU A 46 6.01 34.51 -36.34
C GLU A 46 7.50 34.20 -36.07
N LEU A 47 7.76 33.28 -35.13
CA LEU A 47 9.11 32.84 -34.74
C LEU A 47 9.74 31.87 -35.77
N VAL A 48 8.91 31.31 -36.65
CA VAL A 48 9.30 30.43 -37.75
C VAL A 48 8.64 30.86 -39.05
N PRO A 49 9.32 30.70 -40.20
CA PRO A 49 8.72 31.01 -41.48
C PRO A 49 7.48 30.17 -41.73
N SER A 50 6.33 30.77 -42.00
CA SER A 50 5.11 30.09 -42.42
C SER A 50 4.90 30.18 -43.93
N PRO A 51 4.55 29.09 -44.63
CA PRO A 51 4.20 29.17 -46.03
C PRO A 51 3.05 30.16 -46.27
N LYS A 52 3.12 31.02 -47.27
CA LYS A 52 2.17 32.09 -47.57
C LYS A 52 0.69 31.64 -47.73
N ARG A 53 0.39 30.35 -47.69
CA ARG A 53 -0.95 29.74 -47.82
C ARG A 53 -1.56 29.20 -46.56
N GLU A 54 -0.88 29.22 -45.43
CA GLU A 54 -1.43 28.77 -44.15
C GLU A 54 -2.24 29.87 -43.47
N ALA A 55 -3.32 29.50 -42.81
CA ALA A 55 -4.12 30.44 -42.04
C ALA A 55 -3.29 31.01 -40.88
N VAL A 56 -3.36 32.31 -40.66
CA VAL A 56 -2.67 33.01 -39.58
C VAL A 56 -3.30 32.54 -38.24
N ILE A 57 -2.52 31.93 -37.35
CA ILE A 57 -2.98 31.59 -36.03
C ILE A 57 -3.00 32.84 -35.16
N PRO A 58 -4.19 33.23 -34.60
CA PRO A 58 -4.26 34.42 -33.74
C PRO A 58 -3.39 34.23 -32.47
N ARG A 59 -2.73 35.30 -32.01
CA ARG A 59 -1.86 35.28 -30.83
C ARG A 59 -2.49 34.67 -29.57
N PRO A 60 -3.78 34.94 -29.22
CA PRO A 60 -4.42 34.28 -28.09
C PRO A 60 -4.47 32.76 -28.24
N LEU A 61 -4.67 32.26 -29.46
CA LEU A 61 -4.62 30.83 -29.75
C LEU A 61 -3.20 30.28 -29.64
N GLY A 62 -2.19 31.09 -30.06
CA GLY A 62 -0.77 30.77 -29.84
C GLY A 62 -0.42 30.57 -28.36
N LEU A 63 -0.98 31.37 -27.45
CA LEU A 63 -0.82 31.17 -25.99
C LEU A 63 -1.47 29.89 -25.50
N LEU A 64 -2.58 29.46 -26.10
CA LEU A 64 -3.21 28.18 -25.78
C LEU A 64 -2.34 27.00 -26.21
N TRP A 65 -1.66 27.09 -27.39
CA TRP A 65 -0.67 26.12 -27.81
C TRP A 65 0.51 26.05 -26.82
N LEU A 66 0.98 27.21 -26.33
CA LEU A 66 2.05 27.26 -25.32
C LEU A 66 1.60 26.64 -23.98
N LEU A 67 0.38 26.91 -23.54
CA LEU A 67 -0.19 26.31 -22.35
C LEU A 67 -0.24 24.77 -22.45
N ALA A 68 -0.71 24.25 -23.59
CA ALA A 68 -0.73 22.82 -23.84
C ALA A 68 0.69 22.21 -23.77
N ALA A 69 1.66 22.86 -24.43
CA ALA A 69 3.05 22.44 -24.44
C ALA A 69 3.62 22.37 -23.01
N THR A 70 3.53 23.46 -22.26
CA THR A 70 4.10 23.55 -20.91
C THR A 70 3.41 22.61 -19.94
N ALA A 71 2.08 22.43 -20.04
CA ALA A 71 1.34 21.52 -19.20
C ALA A 71 1.70 20.04 -19.45
N TYR A 72 1.84 19.62 -20.70
CA TYR A 72 2.27 18.27 -21.03
C TYR A 72 3.72 17.99 -20.64
N LEU A 73 4.63 18.95 -20.83
CA LEU A 73 6.01 18.81 -20.35
C LEU A 73 6.07 18.72 -18.82
N ALA A 74 5.28 19.54 -18.12
CA ALA A 74 5.16 19.45 -16.67
C ALA A 74 4.60 18.09 -16.25
N ALA A 75 3.57 17.57 -16.92
CA ALA A 75 3.01 16.25 -16.64
C ALA A 75 4.05 15.14 -16.81
N ALA A 76 4.87 15.20 -17.87
CA ALA A 76 5.95 14.25 -18.11
C ALA A 76 7.00 14.25 -16.97
N ILE A 77 7.36 15.42 -16.45
CA ILE A 77 8.27 15.56 -15.30
C ILE A 77 7.62 15.05 -14.03
N LEU A 78 6.35 15.42 -13.79
CA LEU A 78 5.61 15.05 -12.58
C LEU A 78 5.36 13.53 -12.48
N LEU A 79 5.33 12.79 -13.59
CA LEU A 79 5.26 11.33 -13.57
C LEU A 79 6.38 10.68 -12.75
N PHE A 80 7.56 11.33 -12.69
CA PHE A 80 8.72 10.85 -11.93
C PHE A 80 8.88 11.59 -10.61
N ALA A 81 8.69 12.91 -10.57
CA ALA A 81 8.91 13.74 -9.39
C ALA A 81 7.75 13.62 -8.38
N TRP A 82 6.50 13.65 -8.86
CA TRP A 82 5.28 13.54 -8.04
C TRP A 82 4.22 12.70 -8.77
N PRO A 83 4.34 11.38 -8.80
CA PRO A 83 3.46 10.48 -9.53
C PRO A 83 1.98 10.59 -9.17
N GLU A 84 1.66 11.16 -8.01
CA GLU A 84 0.28 11.36 -7.54
C GLU A 84 -0.37 12.64 -8.07
N ARG A 85 0.39 13.56 -8.68
CA ARG A 85 -0.07 14.88 -9.11
C ARG A 85 0.05 15.15 -10.61
N TRP A 86 0.73 14.27 -11.38
CA TRP A 86 0.92 14.44 -12.82
C TRP A 86 -0.38 14.67 -13.59
N TRP A 87 -1.47 14.04 -13.13
CA TRP A 87 -2.78 14.09 -13.76
C TRP A 87 -3.36 15.52 -13.82
N VAL A 88 -3.02 16.39 -12.87
CA VAL A 88 -3.49 17.80 -12.88
C VAL A 88 -2.92 18.52 -14.10
N ALA A 89 -1.61 18.46 -14.28
CA ALA A 89 -0.95 19.05 -15.44
C ALA A 89 -1.38 18.34 -16.73
N GLY A 90 -1.52 17.01 -16.71
CA GLY A 90 -2.00 16.23 -17.84
C GLY A 90 -3.41 16.62 -18.30
N LEU A 91 -4.34 16.87 -17.35
CA LEU A 91 -5.69 17.29 -17.66
C LEU A 91 -5.73 18.72 -18.26
N VAL A 92 -4.97 19.65 -17.68
CA VAL A 92 -4.82 21.00 -18.23
C VAL A 92 -4.27 20.93 -19.65
N GLY A 93 -3.21 20.13 -19.86
CA GLY A 93 -2.62 19.89 -21.18
C GLY A 93 -3.63 19.32 -22.17
N LEU A 94 -4.41 18.31 -21.77
CA LEU A 94 -5.42 17.69 -22.63
C LEU A 94 -6.50 18.67 -23.08
N ILE A 95 -7.04 19.47 -22.14
CA ILE A 95 -8.08 20.46 -22.44
C ILE A 95 -7.52 21.54 -23.37
N ALA A 96 -6.36 22.14 -23.03
CA ALA A 96 -5.73 23.17 -23.82
C ALA A 96 -5.35 22.66 -25.23
N SER A 97 -4.76 21.46 -25.30
CA SER A 97 -4.39 20.81 -26.54
C SER A 97 -5.59 20.55 -27.45
N GLN A 98 -6.66 19.93 -26.91
CA GLN A 98 -7.83 19.61 -27.73
C GLN A 98 -8.53 20.88 -28.23
N THR A 99 -8.60 21.93 -27.42
CA THR A 99 -9.16 23.23 -27.81
C THR A 99 -8.34 23.87 -28.93
N ALA A 100 -7.01 23.86 -28.82
CA ALA A 100 -6.12 24.37 -29.84
C ALA A 100 -6.23 23.57 -31.16
N ILE A 101 -6.29 22.24 -31.09
CA ILE A 101 -6.45 21.35 -32.25
C ILE A 101 -7.79 21.59 -32.95
N VAL A 102 -8.90 21.75 -32.21
CA VAL A 102 -10.22 22.02 -32.79
C VAL A 102 -10.23 23.36 -33.53
N SER A 103 -9.53 24.37 -32.99
CA SER A 103 -9.43 25.70 -33.63
C SER A 103 -8.59 25.68 -34.91
N ASP A 104 -7.68 24.71 -35.07
CA ASP A 104 -6.84 24.53 -36.26
C ASP A 104 -6.98 23.11 -36.84
N TRP A 105 -8.24 22.65 -36.98
CA TRP A 105 -8.59 21.26 -37.27
C TRP A 105 -7.94 20.73 -38.56
N LYS A 106 -7.84 21.56 -39.59
CA LYS A 106 -7.31 21.12 -40.89
C LYS A 106 -5.89 20.56 -40.76
N ASP A 107 -5.06 21.23 -39.97
CA ASP A 107 -3.62 20.95 -39.91
C ASP A 107 -3.26 20.13 -38.66
N ALA A 108 -4.08 20.22 -37.58
CA ALA A 108 -3.76 19.63 -36.27
C ALA A 108 -4.57 18.39 -35.89
N LYS A 109 -5.58 17.96 -36.67
CA LYS A 109 -6.52 16.87 -36.31
C LYS A 109 -5.87 15.57 -35.85
N VAL A 110 -4.68 15.23 -36.34
CA VAL A 110 -3.93 14.02 -35.96
C VAL A 110 -3.57 14.04 -34.45
N GLY A 111 -3.38 15.23 -33.87
CA GLY A 111 -3.11 15.40 -32.45
C GLY A 111 -4.25 14.89 -31.54
N THR A 112 -5.50 14.85 -32.05
CA THR A 112 -6.64 14.27 -31.32
C THR A 112 -6.45 12.79 -31.03
N VAL A 113 -5.76 12.03 -31.90
CA VAL A 113 -5.47 10.62 -31.66
C VAL A 113 -4.51 10.47 -30.48
N VAL A 114 -3.49 11.33 -30.39
CA VAL A 114 -2.55 11.35 -29.27
C VAL A 114 -3.25 11.75 -27.98
N ASN A 115 -4.14 12.75 -28.04
CA ASN A 115 -4.98 13.15 -26.91
C ASN A 115 -5.87 12.01 -26.44
N ALA A 116 -6.45 11.20 -27.32
CA ALA A 116 -7.25 10.03 -26.97
C ALA A 116 -6.40 8.96 -26.25
N ILE A 117 -5.14 8.76 -26.68
CA ILE A 117 -4.20 7.85 -25.99
C ILE A 117 -3.86 8.37 -24.58
N ILE A 118 -3.58 9.68 -24.44
CA ILE A 118 -3.27 10.31 -23.15
C ILE A 118 -4.49 10.30 -22.21
N MET A 119 -5.70 10.39 -22.76
CA MET A 119 -6.95 10.37 -21.97
C MET A 119 -7.12 9.05 -21.19
N LEU A 120 -6.64 7.91 -21.69
CA LEU A 120 -6.81 6.61 -21.02
C LEU A 120 -6.12 6.59 -19.64
N PRO A 121 -4.81 6.85 -19.50
CA PRO A 121 -4.17 6.87 -18.18
C PRO A 121 -4.68 8.03 -17.30
N LEU A 122 -5.10 9.16 -17.89
CA LEU A 122 -5.76 10.25 -17.14
C LEU A 122 -7.11 9.80 -16.55
N ALA A 123 -7.92 9.10 -17.33
CA ALA A 123 -9.19 8.57 -16.85
C ALA A 123 -8.97 7.62 -15.67
N VAL A 124 -7.98 6.71 -15.74
CA VAL A 124 -7.63 5.82 -14.62
C VAL A 124 -7.22 6.64 -13.39
N ALA A 125 -6.37 7.66 -13.56
CA ALA A 125 -5.94 8.52 -12.44
C ALA A 125 -7.13 9.28 -11.81
N LEU A 126 -8.07 9.79 -12.60
CA LEU A 126 -9.27 10.46 -12.12
C LEU A 126 -10.24 9.49 -11.42
N LEU A 127 -10.36 8.28 -11.93
CA LEU A 127 -11.17 7.24 -11.33
C LEU A 127 -10.62 6.78 -9.96
N ASP A 128 -9.30 6.86 -9.76
CA ASP A 128 -8.67 6.58 -8.45
C ASP A 128 -8.98 7.66 -7.39
N LEU A 129 -9.41 8.85 -7.80
CA LEU A 129 -9.81 9.92 -6.88
C LEU A 129 -11.27 9.84 -6.42
N ARG A 130 -12.09 8.96 -6.99
CA ARG A 130 -13.49 8.82 -6.58
C ARG A 130 -13.58 8.36 -5.13
N SER A 131 -14.61 8.83 -4.42
CA SER A 131 -14.90 8.39 -3.04
C SER A 131 -15.08 6.87 -2.92
N SER A 132 -15.53 6.22 -3.99
CA SER A 132 -15.70 4.76 -4.08
C SER A 132 -14.44 4.00 -4.53
N SER A 133 -13.32 4.66 -4.78
CA SER A 133 -12.05 3.97 -5.04
C SER A 133 -11.56 3.27 -3.77
N LEU A 134 -10.86 2.13 -3.90
CA LEU A 134 -10.33 1.41 -2.74
C LEU A 134 -9.38 2.29 -1.91
N ARG A 135 -8.62 3.15 -2.57
CA ARG A 135 -7.73 4.12 -1.92
C ARG A 135 -8.49 5.14 -1.08
N SER A 136 -9.61 5.67 -1.59
CA SER A 136 -10.42 6.65 -0.88
C SER A 136 -11.14 6.01 0.31
N VAL A 137 -11.68 4.80 0.13
CA VAL A 137 -12.28 4.02 1.22
C VAL A 137 -11.25 3.75 2.31
N TYR A 138 -10.06 3.25 1.95
CA TYR A 138 -8.97 3.03 2.88
C TYR A 138 -8.62 4.29 3.69
N ARG A 139 -8.39 5.42 3.02
CA ARG A 139 -8.06 6.69 3.69
C ARG A 139 -9.14 7.15 4.65
N HIS A 140 -10.39 7.06 4.22
CA HIS A 140 -11.53 7.44 5.05
C HIS A 140 -11.61 6.60 6.33
N GLU A 141 -11.42 5.28 6.25
CA GLU A 141 -11.43 4.41 7.43
C GLU A 141 -10.20 4.66 8.33
N VAL A 142 -9.03 4.93 7.74
CA VAL A 142 -7.83 5.33 8.51
C VAL A 142 -8.07 6.64 9.26
N ASP A 143 -8.60 7.68 8.58
CA ASP A 143 -8.86 8.97 9.20
C ASP A 143 -9.87 8.84 10.35
N ARG A 144 -10.89 7.99 10.21
CA ARG A 144 -11.86 7.67 11.28
C ARG A 144 -11.21 6.97 12.46
N GLY A 145 -10.33 6.01 12.23
CA GLY A 145 -9.59 5.31 13.28
C GLY A 145 -8.67 6.25 14.05
N LEU A 146 -7.91 7.09 13.33
CA LEU A 146 -6.95 8.04 13.92
C LEU A 146 -7.61 9.22 14.63
N ALA A 147 -8.90 9.49 14.38
CA ALA A 147 -9.65 10.54 15.09
C ALA A 147 -10.00 10.15 16.53
N ARG A 148 -9.79 8.90 16.93
CA ARG A 148 -10.02 8.42 18.29
C ARG A 148 -8.93 8.97 19.20
N GLU A 149 -9.34 9.48 20.35
CA GLU A 149 -8.40 9.98 21.37
C GLU A 149 -8.26 8.92 22.48
N GLY A 150 -7.02 8.61 22.85
CA GLY A 150 -6.71 7.71 23.95
C GLY A 150 -5.37 8.08 24.60
N VAL A 151 -5.27 7.86 25.89
CA VAL A 151 -3.99 7.89 26.63
C VAL A 151 -3.69 6.47 27.05
N ALA A 152 -2.69 5.86 26.38
CA ALA A 152 -2.30 4.50 26.71
C ALA A 152 -1.52 4.45 28.04
N ALA A 153 -1.97 3.60 28.95
CA ALA A 153 -1.20 3.24 30.15
C ALA A 153 0.10 2.54 29.74
N VAL A 154 1.12 2.64 30.58
CA VAL A 154 2.39 1.93 30.34
C VAL A 154 2.24 0.46 30.70
N VAL A 155 2.77 -0.42 29.87
CA VAL A 155 2.84 -1.86 30.15
C VAL A 155 3.87 -2.11 31.26
N THR A 156 3.46 -2.80 32.31
CA THR A 156 4.29 -3.10 33.48
C THR A 156 4.60 -4.59 33.56
N GLU A 157 5.58 -4.98 34.39
CA GLU A 157 5.86 -6.39 34.67
C GLU A 157 4.65 -7.11 35.30
N SER A 158 3.83 -6.41 36.08
CA SER A 158 2.61 -6.99 36.65
C SER A 158 1.55 -7.31 35.59
N ASP A 159 1.49 -6.55 34.50
CA ASP A 159 0.54 -6.80 33.42
C ASP A 159 0.85 -8.09 32.65
N ILE A 160 2.10 -8.50 32.59
CA ILE A 160 2.52 -9.71 31.89
C ILE A 160 2.69 -10.91 32.78
N ALA A 161 2.62 -10.75 34.11
CA ALA A 161 2.94 -11.80 35.08
C ALA A 161 2.07 -13.07 34.96
N ALA A 162 0.82 -12.93 34.50
CA ALA A 162 -0.08 -14.06 34.28
C ALA A 162 0.08 -14.77 32.92
N LEU A 163 0.90 -14.21 32.01
CA LEU A 163 1.15 -14.80 30.70
C LEU A 163 2.14 -15.98 30.79
N PRO A 164 2.11 -16.93 29.85
CA PRO A 164 3.14 -17.97 29.74
C PRO A 164 4.58 -17.40 29.74
N PRO A 165 5.55 -18.08 30.35
CA PRO A 165 6.92 -17.57 30.45
C PRO A 165 7.57 -17.20 29.10
N LEU A 166 7.30 -17.96 28.03
CA LEU A 166 7.75 -17.66 26.68
C LEU A 166 7.23 -16.30 26.20
N LEU A 167 5.94 -16.02 26.40
CA LEU A 167 5.35 -14.73 26.02
C LEU A 167 5.88 -13.58 26.88
N GLN A 168 6.11 -13.79 28.17
CA GLN A 168 6.77 -12.78 29.02
C GLN A 168 8.15 -12.44 28.50
N THR A 169 8.94 -13.44 28.11
CA THR A 169 10.27 -13.26 27.51
C THR A 169 10.16 -12.50 26.19
N TYR A 170 9.26 -12.91 25.32
CA TYR A 170 9.02 -12.27 24.03
C TYR A 170 8.63 -10.79 24.19
N LEU A 171 7.67 -10.47 25.07
CA LEU A 171 7.22 -9.10 25.32
C LEU A 171 8.34 -8.19 25.85
N ARG A 172 9.24 -8.70 26.69
CA ARG A 172 10.42 -7.95 27.14
C ARG A 172 11.39 -7.72 25.98
N ARG A 173 11.66 -8.75 25.17
CA ARG A 173 12.57 -8.67 24.02
C ARG A 173 12.09 -7.73 22.92
N THR A 174 10.78 -7.64 22.70
CA THR A 174 10.19 -6.70 21.74
C THR A 174 10.14 -5.27 22.24
N GLY A 175 10.47 -5.02 23.51
CA GLY A 175 10.44 -3.69 24.14
C GLY A 175 9.03 -3.24 24.47
N ALA A 176 8.06 -4.15 24.59
CA ALA A 176 6.69 -3.81 24.98
C ALA A 176 6.59 -3.34 26.43
N VAL A 177 7.35 -3.97 27.35
CA VAL A 177 7.36 -3.60 28.78
C VAL A 177 8.07 -2.26 28.98
N GLY A 178 7.48 -1.41 29.82
CA GLY A 178 7.96 -0.06 30.07
C GLY A 178 7.55 0.99 29.04
N ARG A 179 6.72 0.62 28.07
CA ARG A 179 6.19 1.51 27.02
C ARG A 179 4.67 1.63 27.06
N PRO A 180 4.10 2.71 26.48
CA PRO A 180 2.66 2.81 26.32
C PRO A 180 2.08 1.59 25.61
N ARG A 181 0.93 1.10 26.07
CA ARG A 181 0.17 0.04 25.41
C ARG A 181 -0.08 0.40 23.96
N VAL A 182 -0.04 -0.59 23.08
CA VAL A 182 -0.25 -0.35 21.65
C VAL A 182 -1.74 -0.25 21.36
N GLN A 183 -2.22 0.95 21.02
CA GLN A 183 -3.60 1.24 20.66
C GLN A 183 -3.82 1.16 19.16
N ASP A 184 -2.83 1.57 18.38
CA ASP A 184 -2.84 1.49 16.92
C ASP A 184 -1.43 1.26 16.38
N LEU A 185 -1.36 0.80 15.14
CA LEU A 185 -0.11 0.73 14.37
C LEU A 185 -0.31 1.23 12.93
N ARG A 186 0.78 1.67 12.35
CA ARG A 186 0.97 1.83 10.92
C ARG A 186 2.19 1.05 10.47
N ALA A 187 2.02 0.19 9.49
CA ALA A 187 3.10 -0.55 8.87
C ALA A 187 3.17 -0.25 7.36
N ARG A 188 4.38 -0.22 6.81
CA ARG A 188 4.63 -0.16 5.37
C ARG A 188 5.52 -1.30 4.97
N TRP A 189 5.16 -1.92 3.85
CA TRP A 189 5.82 -3.10 3.35
C TRP A 189 6.11 -2.98 1.86
N HIS A 190 7.17 -3.62 1.44
CA HIS A 190 7.30 -4.06 0.06
C HIS A 190 7.44 -5.58 0.03
N GLY A 191 7.10 -6.17 -1.09
CA GLY A 191 7.15 -7.60 -1.18
C GLY A 191 6.66 -8.15 -2.50
N GLN A 192 6.40 -9.43 -2.50
CA GLN A 192 5.94 -10.17 -3.67
C GLN A 192 4.79 -11.09 -3.30
N MET A 193 3.83 -11.23 -4.21
CA MET A 193 2.73 -12.18 -4.09
C MET A 193 2.53 -12.96 -5.38
N ARG A 194 1.93 -14.16 -5.26
CA ARG A 194 1.48 -14.98 -6.40
C ARG A 194 0.21 -15.73 -6.06
N ASN A 195 -0.60 -16.04 -7.06
CA ASN A 195 -1.92 -16.66 -6.88
C ASN A 195 -1.93 -18.18 -7.11
N GLY A 196 -0.79 -18.79 -7.39
CA GLY A 196 -0.64 -20.22 -7.63
C GLY A 196 0.82 -20.62 -7.78
N HIS A 197 1.11 -21.90 -7.69
CA HIS A 197 2.49 -22.43 -7.71
C HIS A 197 3.26 -22.01 -8.97
N ASP A 198 2.62 -22.09 -10.13
CA ASP A 198 3.23 -21.79 -11.44
C ASP A 198 3.00 -20.36 -11.90
N THR A 199 2.41 -19.49 -11.06
CA THR A 199 2.18 -18.10 -11.43
C THR A 199 3.39 -17.22 -11.10
N PRO A 200 3.73 -16.26 -11.97
CA PRO A 200 4.82 -15.32 -11.70
C PRO A 200 4.56 -14.50 -10.43
N TRP A 201 5.62 -14.21 -9.71
CA TRP A 201 5.59 -13.28 -8.60
C TRP A 201 5.25 -11.85 -9.08
N MET A 202 4.39 -11.18 -8.34
CA MET A 202 3.98 -9.80 -8.56
C MET A 202 4.58 -8.94 -7.44
N ASP A 203 5.31 -7.89 -7.80
CA ASP A 203 5.78 -6.92 -6.82
C ASP A 203 4.61 -6.11 -6.29
N VAL A 204 4.56 -5.98 -4.97
CA VAL A 204 3.52 -5.24 -4.26
C VAL A 204 4.11 -4.29 -3.22
N ARG A 205 3.36 -3.23 -2.92
CA ARG A 205 3.59 -2.33 -1.80
C ARG A 205 2.33 -2.26 -0.99
N VAL A 206 2.50 -2.28 0.32
CA VAL A 206 1.40 -2.30 1.28
C VAL A 206 1.53 -1.12 2.23
N GLU A 207 0.41 -0.54 2.58
CA GLU A 207 0.24 0.31 3.75
C GLU A 207 -0.90 -0.28 4.59
N GLN A 208 -0.60 -0.50 5.86
CA GLN A 208 -1.50 -1.15 6.80
C GLN A 208 -1.68 -0.26 8.02
N TYR A 209 -2.94 -0.17 8.48
CA TYR A 209 -3.28 0.39 9.78
C TYR A 209 -4.10 -0.62 10.58
N GLU A 210 -3.85 -0.68 11.87
CA GLU A 210 -4.65 -1.46 12.82
C GLU A 210 -4.96 -0.64 14.05
N PHE A 211 -6.14 -0.90 14.62
CA PHE A 211 -6.62 -0.29 15.85
C PHE A 211 -7.06 -1.42 16.78
N PHE A 212 -6.56 -1.44 18.02
CA PHE A 212 -6.73 -2.56 18.94
C PHE A 212 -7.82 -2.33 19.99
N ASP A 213 -8.13 -1.09 20.33
CA ASP A 213 -9.23 -0.74 21.26
C ASP A 213 -10.60 -1.08 20.66
N ASP A 214 -10.74 -0.93 19.36
CA ASP A 214 -11.89 -1.37 18.57
C ASP A 214 -11.31 -2.13 17.35
N PRO A 215 -11.15 -3.45 17.50
CA PRO A 215 -10.35 -4.25 16.60
C PRO A 215 -10.68 -4.04 15.12
N THR A 216 -9.81 -3.28 14.45
CA THR A 216 -9.96 -2.90 13.05
C THR A 216 -8.63 -3.12 12.34
N ARG A 217 -8.66 -3.79 11.19
CA ARG A 217 -7.50 -4.00 10.32
C ARG A 217 -7.79 -3.44 8.94
N LEU A 218 -6.91 -2.58 8.45
CA LEU A 218 -6.99 -1.93 7.15
C LEU A 218 -5.71 -2.22 6.39
N PHE A 219 -5.76 -3.10 5.40
CA PHE A 219 -4.60 -3.50 4.62
C PHE A 219 -4.81 -3.09 3.16
N TYR A 220 -4.11 -2.05 2.73
CA TYR A 220 -4.17 -1.52 1.37
C TYR A 220 -2.91 -1.87 0.59
N MET A 221 -3.09 -2.59 -0.49
CA MET A 221 -2.01 -3.10 -1.34
C MET A 221 -2.11 -2.51 -2.74
N ARG A 222 -0.97 -2.20 -3.33
CA ARG A 222 -0.83 -1.83 -4.75
C ARG A 222 0.22 -2.66 -5.41
N GLY A 223 -0.06 -3.09 -6.62
CA GLY A 223 0.87 -3.88 -7.41
C GLY A 223 0.67 -3.70 -8.91
N THR A 224 1.45 -4.45 -9.68
CA THR A 224 1.30 -4.51 -11.14
C THR A 224 1.32 -5.95 -11.61
N ARG A 225 0.42 -6.27 -12.54
CA ARG A 225 0.37 -7.56 -13.21
C ARG A 225 0.34 -7.34 -14.72
N ARG A 226 1.32 -7.87 -15.44
CA ARG A 226 1.44 -7.72 -16.91
C ARG A 226 1.35 -6.25 -17.37
N GLY A 227 1.92 -5.32 -16.59
CA GLY A 227 1.89 -3.89 -16.89
C GLY A 227 0.67 -3.11 -16.41
N PHE A 228 -0.40 -3.77 -16.00
CA PHE A 228 -1.60 -3.13 -15.45
C PHE A 228 -1.49 -3.00 -13.93
N GLY A 229 -1.78 -1.80 -13.41
CA GLY A 229 -1.87 -1.55 -11.98
C GLY A 229 -3.12 -2.19 -11.39
N PHE A 230 -2.98 -2.74 -10.18
CA PHE A 230 -4.11 -3.19 -9.37
C PHE A 230 -4.00 -2.65 -7.95
N ASP A 231 -5.15 -2.49 -7.32
CA ASP A 231 -5.29 -2.16 -5.91
C ASP A 231 -6.03 -3.30 -5.21
N GLY A 232 -5.58 -3.64 -4.00
CA GLY A 232 -6.25 -4.58 -3.10
C GLY A 232 -6.54 -3.88 -1.77
N LEU A 233 -7.71 -4.11 -1.21
CA LEU A 233 -8.09 -3.60 0.10
C LEU A 233 -8.77 -4.70 0.90
N HIS A 234 -8.17 -5.04 2.04
CA HIS A 234 -8.82 -5.80 3.10
C HIS A 234 -9.28 -4.82 4.18
N VAL A 235 -10.52 -4.93 4.58
CA VAL A 235 -11.09 -4.23 5.72
C VAL A 235 -11.67 -5.29 6.65
N TYR A 236 -11.19 -5.33 7.89
CA TYR A 236 -11.79 -6.07 8.98
C TYR A 236 -12.20 -5.08 10.06
N LYS A 237 -13.48 -5.04 10.39
CA LYS A 237 -14.04 -4.11 11.34
C LYS A 237 -15.35 -4.66 11.89
N ASP A 238 -15.60 -4.49 13.19
CA ASP A 238 -16.81 -4.98 13.85
C ASP A 238 -17.05 -6.50 13.64
N GLY A 239 -15.97 -7.29 13.48
CA GLY A 239 -16.04 -8.72 13.19
C GLY A 239 -16.40 -9.07 11.74
N VAL A 240 -16.57 -8.07 10.87
CA VAL A 240 -16.90 -8.26 9.46
C VAL A 240 -15.68 -7.95 8.58
N ALA A 241 -15.37 -8.88 7.70
CA ALA A 241 -14.26 -8.74 6.76
C ALA A 241 -14.73 -8.60 5.32
N THR A 242 -14.01 -7.78 4.57
CA THR A 242 -14.13 -7.68 3.12
C THR A 242 -12.76 -7.65 2.48
N MET A 243 -12.62 -8.32 1.32
CA MET A 243 -11.43 -8.24 0.49
C MET A 243 -11.84 -7.86 -0.92
N GLN A 244 -11.33 -6.76 -1.42
CA GLN A 244 -11.55 -6.34 -2.80
C GLN A 244 -10.25 -6.16 -3.54
N VAL A 245 -10.19 -6.64 -4.80
CA VAL A 245 -9.08 -6.38 -5.72
C VAL A 245 -9.64 -5.78 -6.99
N ARG A 246 -9.12 -4.62 -7.41
CA ARG A 246 -9.51 -3.91 -8.63
C ARG A 246 -8.31 -3.65 -9.54
N VAL A 247 -8.51 -3.87 -10.83
CA VAL A 247 -7.55 -3.50 -11.88
C VAL A 247 -7.96 -2.15 -12.48
N ALA A 248 -6.99 -1.25 -12.66
CA ALA A 248 -7.18 0.11 -13.15
C ALA A 248 -8.25 0.90 -12.36
N SER A 249 -8.40 0.63 -11.05
CA SER A 249 -9.39 1.23 -10.13
C SER A 249 -10.86 1.07 -10.55
N VAL A 250 -11.14 0.24 -11.54
CA VAL A 250 -12.47 0.05 -12.16
C VAL A 250 -12.94 -1.40 -12.12
N PHE A 251 -12.12 -2.30 -12.63
CA PHE A 251 -12.54 -3.69 -12.84
C PHE A 251 -12.32 -4.49 -11.56
N THR A 252 -13.40 -4.87 -10.88
CA THR A 252 -13.34 -5.75 -9.71
C THR A 252 -13.01 -7.16 -10.16
N MET A 253 -11.89 -7.68 -9.66
CA MET A 253 -11.41 -9.03 -9.94
C MET A 253 -11.72 -9.99 -8.78
N VAL A 254 -11.74 -9.46 -7.54
CA VAL A 254 -12.07 -10.20 -6.33
C VAL A 254 -12.98 -9.33 -5.48
N ASP A 255 -14.02 -9.91 -4.90
CA ASP A 255 -14.91 -9.31 -3.89
C ASP A 255 -15.30 -10.39 -2.88
N GLY A 256 -14.38 -10.65 -1.95
CA GLY A 256 -14.53 -11.68 -0.92
C GLY A 256 -15.26 -11.14 0.31
N ARG A 257 -16.23 -11.91 0.81
CA ARG A 257 -17.06 -11.62 2.00
C ARG A 257 -17.58 -12.93 2.59
N GLY A 258 -18.18 -12.82 3.76
CA GLY A 258 -18.86 -13.95 4.38
C GLY A 258 -18.15 -14.50 5.61
N PRO A 259 -18.72 -15.52 6.24
CA PRO A 259 -18.22 -16.05 7.52
C PRO A 259 -16.79 -16.61 7.40
N GLU A 260 -16.42 -17.23 6.28
CA GLU A 260 -15.07 -17.73 6.02
C GLU A 260 -14.06 -16.58 5.99
N MET A 261 -14.41 -15.48 5.32
CA MET A 261 -13.56 -14.27 5.28
C MET A 261 -13.45 -13.64 6.66
N ASN A 262 -14.56 -13.55 7.43
CA ASN A 262 -14.56 -13.00 8.79
C ASN A 262 -13.63 -13.80 9.71
N ARG A 263 -13.72 -15.14 9.67
CA ARG A 263 -12.85 -16.02 10.43
C ARG A 263 -11.38 -15.87 10.03
N SER A 264 -11.11 -15.91 8.73
CA SER A 264 -9.76 -15.76 8.18
C SER A 264 -9.11 -14.43 8.59
N GLU A 265 -9.84 -13.33 8.54
CA GLU A 265 -9.30 -12.03 8.95
C GLU A 265 -9.20 -11.89 10.48
N THR A 266 -10.00 -12.61 11.27
CA THR A 266 -9.79 -12.72 12.73
C THR A 266 -8.45 -13.42 13.02
N VAL A 267 -8.10 -14.47 12.27
CA VAL A 267 -6.77 -15.13 12.35
C VAL A 267 -5.67 -14.14 11.97
N THR A 268 -5.88 -13.37 10.89
CA THR A 268 -4.87 -12.42 10.39
C THR A 268 -4.63 -11.29 11.39
N LEU A 269 -5.70 -10.74 12.00
CA LEU A 269 -5.57 -9.73 13.06
C LEU A 269 -4.78 -10.29 14.26
N PHE A 270 -5.08 -11.51 14.70
CA PHE A 270 -4.35 -12.14 15.79
C PHE A 270 -2.87 -12.39 15.44
N ASN A 271 -2.60 -12.78 14.20
CA ASN A 271 -1.24 -12.91 13.68
C ASN A 271 -0.50 -11.58 13.74
N ASP A 272 -1.11 -10.50 13.25
CA ASP A 272 -0.49 -9.18 13.21
C ASP A 272 -0.26 -8.62 14.63
N MET A 273 -1.16 -8.87 15.58
CA MET A 273 -0.94 -8.57 17.01
C MET A 273 0.32 -9.27 17.53
N CYS A 274 0.51 -10.54 17.19
CA CYS A 274 1.68 -11.30 17.63
C CYS A 274 2.98 -10.81 16.98
N LEU A 275 2.96 -10.48 15.69
CA LEU A 275 4.15 -10.18 14.90
C LEU A 275 4.55 -8.70 14.90
N LEU A 276 3.56 -7.78 14.87
CA LEU A 276 3.79 -6.34 14.64
C LEU A 276 3.52 -5.49 15.87
N ALA A 277 2.60 -5.93 16.71
CA ALA A 277 2.16 -5.19 17.90
C ALA A 277 2.14 -6.05 19.15
N PRO A 278 3.26 -6.68 19.57
CA PRO A 278 3.27 -7.58 20.72
C PRO A 278 2.70 -6.96 21.98
N GLY A 279 2.89 -5.64 22.18
CA GLY A 279 2.33 -4.91 23.32
C GLY A 279 0.81 -4.88 23.38
N SER A 280 0.10 -5.15 22.27
CA SER A 280 -1.37 -5.26 22.26
C SER A 280 -1.88 -6.57 22.87
N LEU A 281 -1.03 -7.60 22.98
CA LEU A 281 -1.38 -8.89 23.55
C LEU A 281 -1.68 -8.83 25.05
N VAL A 282 -1.23 -7.78 25.74
CA VAL A 282 -1.47 -7.57 27.17
C VAL A 282 -2.96 -7.35 27.47
N ASP A 283 -3.67 -6.66 26.56
CA ASP A 283 -5.10 -6.36 26.70
C ASP A 283 -5.99 -7.27 25.87
N ALA A 284 -5.39 -8.12 25.04
CA ALA A 284 -6.13 -8.98 24.13
C ALA A 284 -6.88 -10.10 24.88
N LYS A 285 -8.09 -10.39 24.41
CA LYS A 285 -8.89 -11.53 24.90
C LYS A 285 -8.36 -12.84 24.34
N VAL A 286 -7.19 -13.25 24.81
CA VAL A 286 -6.53 -14.50 24.41
C VAL A 286 -6.41 -15.43 25.60
N ALA A 287 -6.92 -16.65 25.46
CA ALA A 287 -6.66 -17.74 26.38
C ALA A 287 -5.35 -18.45 25.97
N TRP A 288 -4.31 -18.32 26.78
CA TRP A 288 -2.99 -18.87 26.52
C TRP A 288 -2.76 -20.22 27.19
N ARG A 289 -2.01 -21.10 26.53
CA ARG A 289 -1.57 -22.38 27.06
C ARG A 289 -0.15 -22.69 26.61
N THR A 290 0.76 -22.97 27.54
CA THR A 290 2.09 -23.50 27.23
C THR A 290 1.96 -24.93 26.69
N LEU A 291 2.59 -25.21 25.56
CA LEU A 291 2.64 -26.53 24.95
C LEU A 291 3.96 -27.23 25.27
N ASP A 292 5.07 -26.53 25.13
CA ASP A 292 6.42 -26.98 25.46
C ASP A 292 7.36 -25.78 25.71
N ASP A 293 8.67 -26.01 25.77
CA ASP A 293 9.69 -24.99 26.07
C ASP A 293 9.88 -23.96 24.92
N HIS A 294 9.33 -24.21 23.73
CA HIS A 294 9.45 -23.37 22.54
C HIS A 294 8.10 -23.02 21.92
N LYS A 295 6.99 -23.46 22.52
CA LYS A 295 5.69 -23.32 21.90
C LYS A 295 4.60 -22.96 22.89
N VAL A 296 3.76 -21.99 22.49
CA VAL A 296 2.49 -21.69 23.17
C VAL A 296 1.33 -21.74 22.19
N SER A 297 0.14 -22.09 22.67
CA SER A 297 -1.09 -21.88 21.91
C SER A 297 -1.89 -20.73 22.50
N GLY A 298 -2.50 -19.93 21.60
CA GLY A 298 -3.43 -18.87 21.93
C GLY A 298 -4.79 -19.11 21.29
N THR A 299 -5.86 -18.91 22.05
CA THR A 299 -7.23 -18.87 21.52
C THR A 299 -7.75 -17.46 21.66
N PHE A 300 -7.92 -16.79 20.54
CA PHE A 300 -8.35 -15.40 20.45
C PHE A 300 -9.82 -15.30 20.10
N THR A 301 -10.55 -14.43 20.82
CA THR A 301 -11.97 -14.19 20.56
C THR A 301 -12.20 -12.72 20.29
N ASN A 302 -12.79 -12.41 19.13
CA ASN A 302 -13.17 -11.06 18.73
C ASN A 302 -14.53 -11.07 18.01
N ALA A 303 -15.43 -10.18 18.40
CA ALA A 303 -16.75 -9.99 17.77
C ALA A 303 -17.53 -11.30 17.52
N GLY A 304 -17.45 -12.25 18.43
CA GLY A 304 -18.13 -13.56 18.33
C GLY A 304 -17.38 -14.62 17.52
N SER A 305 -16.27 -14.28 16.85
CA SER A 305 -15.38 -15.24 16.20
C SER A 305 -14.30 -15.69 17.18
N THR A 306 -14.08 -17.00 17.28
CA THR A 306 -13.00 -17.60 18.09
C THR A 306 -12.07 -18.37 17.17
N VAL A 307 -10.79 -18.07 17.25
CA VAL A 307 -9.73 -18.69 16.43
C VAL A 307 -8.54 -19.08 17.30
N SER A 308 -7.75 -20.03 16.85
CA SER A 308 -6.60 -20.55 17.59
C SER A 308 -5.35 -20.53 16.74
N ALA A 309 -4.20 -20.35 17.40
CA ALA A 309 -2.92 -20.46 16.77
C ALA A 309 -1.87 -21.05 17.70
N GLU A 310 -0.83 -21.63 17.11
CA GLU A 310 0.39 -22.03 17.75
C GLU A 310 1.49 -21.03 17.40
N LEU A 311 2.21 -20.53 18.40
CA LEU A 311 3.33 -19.61 18.29
C LEU A 311 4.60 -20.37 18.63
N PHE A 312 5.59 -20.29 17.72
CA PHE A 312 6.87 -20.98 17.84
C PHE A 312 7.98 -19.98 18.14
N PHE A 313 8.80 -20.28 19.13
CA PHE A 313 9.88 -19.42 19.58
C PHE A 313 11.23 -20.10 19.42
N ASP A 314 12.25 -19.33 19.07
CA ASP A 314 13.63 -19.81 19.07
C ASP A 314 14.22 -19.87 20.49
N ALA A 315 15.47 -20.34 20.59
CA ALA A 315 16.17 -20.46 21.86
C ALA A 315 16.42 -19.12 22.57
N ASP A 316 16.40 -18.02 21.82
CA ASP A 316 16.54 -16.65 22.35
C ASP A 316 15.21 -16.07 22.83
N GLY A 317 14.07 -16.71 22.51
CA GLY A 317 12.72 -16.28 22.83
C GLY A 317 12.12 -15.30 21.80
N ASP A 318 12.66 -15.25 20.59
CA ASP A 318 12.05 -14.54 19.47
C ASP A 318 10.99 -15.41 18.80
N LEU A 319 9.84 -14.83 18.43
CA LEU A 319 8.80 -15.52 17.69
C LEU A 319 9.30 -15.79 16.27
N VAL A 320 9.29 -17.05 15.84
CA VAL A 320 9.79 -17.44 14.51
C VAL A 320 8.72 -17.94 13.57
N ASP A 321 7.57 -18.36 14.11
CA ASP A 321 6.41 -18.74 13.27
C ASP A 321 5.09 -18.62 14.06
N PHE A 322 4.01 -18.42 13.31
CA PHE A 322 2.63 -18.45 13.78
C PHE A 322 1.86 -19.41 12.86
N LEU A 323 1.22 -20.42 13.39
CA LEU A 323 0.45 -21.42 12.65
C LEU A 323 -1.00 -21.45 13.14
N SER A 324 -1.95 -21.32 12.23
CA SER A 324 -3.38 -21.49 12.51
C SER A 324 -4.04 -22.48 11.56
N HIS A 325 -5.01 -23.24 12.08
CA HIS A 325 -5.87 -24.14 11.31
C HIS A 325 -7.25 -23.54 11.03
N ASP A 326 -7.47 -22.29 11.45
CA ASP A 326 -8.78 -21.61 11.37
C ASP A 326 -8.89 -20.63 10.22
N ARG A 327 -7.99 -20.72 9.21
CA ARG A 327 -7.97 -19.84 8.07
C ARG A 327 -8.40 -20.53 6.79
N ASP A 328 -9.11 -19.79 5.92
CA ASP A 328 -9.63 -20.29 4.66
C ASP A 328 -8.89 -19.65 3.49
N GLN A 329 -8.34 -20.50 2.61
CA GLN A 329 -7.73 -20.09 1.35
C GLN A 329 -8.83 -19.75 0.33
N SER A 330 -8.69 -18.61 -0.35
CA SER A 330 -9.52 -18.26 -1.50
C SER A 330 -8.69 -17.49 -2.53
N ALA A 331 -8.82 -17.85 -3.79
CA ALA A 331 -8.20 -17.15 -4.91
C ALA A 331 -9.15 -16.17 -5.61
N ASP A 332 -10.45 -16.38 -5.47
CA ASP A 332 -11.52 -15.66 -6.19
C ASP A 332 -12.44 -14.85 -5.25
N GLY A 333 -12.33 -15.04 -3.93
CA GLY A 333 -13.20 -14.44 -2.92
C GLY A 333 -14.58 -15.10 -2.80
N VAL A 334 -14.80 -16.21 -3.49
CA VAL A 334 -16.09 -16.94 -3.54
C VAL A 334 -15.93 -18.37 -3.08
N THR A 335 -14.88 -19.04 -3.56
CA THR A 335 -14.57 -20.44 -3.21
C THR A 335 -13.56 -20.44 -2.06
N TYR A 336 -13.89 -21.13 -0.98
CA TYR A 336 -13.06 -21.21 0.23
C TYR A 336 -12.66 -22.66 0.53
N ARG A 337 -11.41 -22.84 0.94
CA ARG A 337 -10.86 -24.13 1.38
C ARG A 337 -10.11 -23.90 2.69
N ASN A 338 -10.57 -24.55 3.77
CA ASN A 338 -9.86 -24.48 5.05
C ASN A 338 -8.56 -25.28 4.98
N LEU A 339 -7.45 -24.60 5.26
CA LEU A 339 -6.09 -25.18 5.25
C LEU A 339 -5.26 -24.59 6.38
N PRO A 340 -4.29 -25.33 6.91
CA PRO A 340 -3.31 -24.74 7.81
C PRO A 340 -2.56 -23.60 7.12
N TRP A 341 -2.34 -22.51 7.86
CA TRP A 341 -1.68 -21.32 7.37
C TRP A 341 -0.66 -20.84 8.39
N SER A 342 0.56 -20.54 7.92
CA SER A 342 1.62 -20.05 8.78
C SER A 342 2.31 -18.80 8.22
N THR A 343 3.01 -18.11 9.13
CA THR A 343 3.80 -16.92 8.83
C THR A 343 5.18 -17.02 9.46
N PRO A 344 6.08 -17.81 8.88
CA PRO A 344 7.47 -17.85 9.32
C PRO A 344 8.12 -16.48 9.14
N VAL A 345 8.80 -16.00 10.22
CA VAL A 345 9.38 -14.67 10.29
C VAL A 345 10.84 -14.71 10.71
N ARG A 346 11.60 -13.66 10.33
CA ARG A 346 13.03 -13.53 10.60
C ARG A 346 13.51 -12.09 10.50
N ASP A 347 14.81 -11.89 10.72
CA ASP A 347 15.49 -10.60 10.54
C ASP A 347 14.94 -9.52 11.49
N TYR A 348 14.91 -9.80 12.78
CA TYR A 348 14.44 -8.87 13.81
C TYR A 348 15.20 -7.55 13.79
N ARG A 349 14.47 -6.44 13.78
CA ARG A 349 14.99 -5.06 13.79
C ARG A 349 14.25 -4.20 14.79
N ASP A 350 14.88 -3.12 15.22
CA ASP A 350 14.25 -2.08 16.03
C ASP A 350 13.60 -1.02 15.12
N PHE A 351 12.32 -0.77 15.35
CA PHE A 351 11.53 0.25 14.67
C PHE A 351 11.08 1.33 15.69
N GLY A 352 12.02 2.15 16.15
CA GLY A 352 11.72 3.21 17.12
C GLY A 352 11.44 2.68 18.53
N GLY A 353 12.11 1.58 18.87
CA GLY A 353 12.05 0.90 20.17
C GLY A 353 11.03 -0.23 20.23
N VAL A 354 10.37 -0.56 19.14
CA VAL A 354 9.60 -1.80 18.98
C VAL A 354 10.43 -2.74 18.13
N ARG A 355 10.91 -3.83 18.73
CA ARG A 355 11.73 -4.82 18.05
C ARG A 355 10.87 -5.95 17.53
N VAL A 356 10.72 -6.04 16.21
CA VAL A 356 9.93 -7.06 15.51
C VAL A 356 10.67 -7.61 14.31
N ALA A 357 10.20 -8.75 13.78
CA ALA A 357 10.74 -9.34 12.56
C ALA A 357 10.52 -8.40 11.37
N ALA A 358 11.54 -8.19 10.56
CA ALA A 358 11.50 -7.34 9.39
C ALA A 358 11.21 -8.10 8.10
N HIS A 359 11.21 -9.44 8.12
CA HIS A 359 10.87 -10.30 7.00
C HIS A 359 9.89 -11.38 7.44
N GLY A 360 8.85 -11.61 6.62
CA GLY A 360 7.87 -12.67 6.82
C GLY A 360 7.40 -13.25 5.50
N ASP A 361 7.18 -14.57 5.50
CA ASP A 361 6.53 -15.29 4.41
C ASP A 361 5.09 -15.63 4.84
N ALA A 362 4.16 -15.75 3.90
CA ALA A 362 2.83 -16.30 4.16
C ALA A 362 2.67 -17.61 3.38
N VAL A 363 2.34 -18.67 4.11
CA VAL A 363 2.42 -20.05 3.64
C VAL A 363 1.11 -20.77 3.86
N TRP A 364 0.59 -21.39 2.82
CA TRP A 364 -0.46 -22.41 2.91
C TRP A 364 0.17 -23.79 2.95
N HIS A 365 -0.29 -24.64 3.85
CA HIS A 365 0.10 -26.05 3.93
C HIS A 365 -0.93 -26.89 3.18
N GLU A 366 -0.73 -27.02 1.90
CA GLU A 366 -1.59 -27.81 1.00
C GLU A 366 -1.22 -29.29 1.09
N PRO A 367 -2.12 -30.23 0.76
CA PRO A 367 -1.79 -31.67 0.75
C PRO A 367 -0.62 -32.03 -0.16
N GLU A 368 -0.40 -31.20 -1.18
CA GLU A 368 0.66 -31.37 -2.18
C GLU A 368 2.01 -30.78 -1.70
N GLY A 369 2.01 -30.03 -0.58
CA GLY A 369 3.17 -29.38 0.01
C GLY A 369 2.94 -27.91 0.36
N GLU A 370 3.97 -27.25 0.83
CA GLU A 370 3.91 -25.84 1.19
C GLU A 370 3.81 -24.93 -0.01
N PHE A 371 2.85 -24.00 0.05
CA PHE A 371 2.66 -22.95 -0.94
C PHE A 371 2.97 -21.57 -0.34
N VAL A 372 4.19 -21.10 -0.53
CA VAL A 372 4.56 -19.71 -0.21
C VAL A 372 3.91 -18.80 -1.25
N TYR A 373 2.89 -18.05 -0.85
CA TYR A 373 2.15 -17.17 -1.75
C TYR A 373 2.49 -15.69 -1.59
N ALA A 374 3.08 -15.29 -0.45
CA ALA A 374 3.52 -13.92 -0.21
C ALA A 374 4.85 -13.92 0.54
N ARG A 375 5.65 -12.87 0.29
CA ARG A 375 6.91 -12.55 0.97
C ARG A 375 6.94 -11.06 1.18
N PHE A 376 7.12 -10.62 2.43
CA PHE A 376 7.09 -9.21 2.77
C PHE A 376 8.33 -8.81 3.56
N ASP A 377 8.84 -7.62 3.22
CA ASP A 377 9.86 -6.91 3.96
C ASP A 377 9.24 -5.66 4.57
N LEU A 378 9.39 -5.47 5.89
CA LEU A 378 8.88 -4.34 6.64
C LEU A 378 9.82 -3.15 6.47
N ASP A 379 9.33 -2.09 5.83
CA ASP A 379 10.08 -0.85 5.60
C ASP A 379 9.94 0.14 6.77
N GLU A 380 8.75 0.19 7.37
CA GLU A 380 8.41 1.15 8.43
C GLU A 380 7.35 0.53 9.35
N LEU A 381 7.55 0.68 10.66
CA LEU A 381 6.54 0.40 11.68
C LEU A 381 6.46 1.59 12.63
N ARG A 382 5.27 2.06 12.90
CA ARG A 382 4.97 3.05 13.93
C ARG A 382 3.78 2.59 14.74
N VAL A 383 3.88 2.71 16.05
CA VAL A 383 2.78 2.44 16.98
C VAL A 383 2.26 3.74 17.58
N ASN A 384 0.99 3.76 18.00
CA ASN A 384 0.31 4.90 18.62
C ASN A 384 0.38 6.19 17.75
N VAL A 385 0.08 6.04 16.45
CA VAL A 385 0.14 7.12 15.46
C VAL A 385 -0.95 8.17 15.69
N GLY A 386 -2.13 7.75 16.17
CA GLY A 386 -3.28 8.62 16.47
C GLY A 386 -3.12 9.47 17.74
N GLY A 387 -2.26 9.08 18.68
CA GLY A 387 -2.05 9.80 19.94
C GLY A 387 -1.28 11.13 19.79
N ARG A 388 -1.47 12.07 20.71
CA ARG A 388 -0.73 13.35 20.76
C ARG A 388 0.80 13.19 20.81
N ALA A 389 1.32 12.04 21.21
CA ALA A 389 2.76 11.75 21.25
C ALA A 389 3.43 11.72 19.86
N GLY A 390 2.66 11.50 18.78
CA GLY A 390 3.16 11.50 17.39
C GLY A 390 3.25 12.89 16.74
N ARG A 391 2.70 13.93 17.32
CA ARG A 391 2.89 15.30 16.85
C ARG A 391 4.18 15.87 17.44
N SER A 392 5.31 15.59 16.78
CA SER A 392 6.56 16.31 17.03
C SER A 392 6.29 17.81 16.97
N THR A 393 6.39 18.47 18.11
CA THR A 393 6.53 19.92 18.20
C THR A 393 7.90 20.31 17.66
N ALA A 394 8.05 20.31 16.33
CA ALA A 394 9.09 21.13 15.72
C ALA A 394 8.75 22.57 16.08
N PRO A 395 9.65 23.32 16.73
CA PRO A 395 9.38 24.72 17.08
C PRO A 395 9.17 25.49 15.77
N ARG A 396 7.95 26.04 15.61
CA ARG A 396 7.73 27.09 14.61
C ARG A 396 8.62 28.25 15.02
N THR A 397 9.74 28.41 14.35
CA THR A 397 10.52 29.65 14.44
C THR A 397 9.59 30.79 14.02
N ALA A 398 9.13 31.55 15.01
CA ALA A 398 8.46 32.80 14.78
C ALA A 398 9.49 33.76 14.16
N GLY A 399 9.38 33.95 12.84
CA GLY A 399 10.08 35.05 12.17
C GLY A 399 9.57 36.37 12.71
N SER A 400 10.36 37.02 13.53
CA SER A 400 10.14 38.39 13.98
C SER A 400 10.17 39.33 12.78
N LEU A 401 9.03 39.87 12.43
CA LEU A 401 8.96 41.10 11.62
C LEU A 401 9.40 42.26 12.51
N THR A 402 10.66 42.63 12.41
CA THR A 402 11.16 43.92 12.93
C THR A 402 10.84 44.97 11.87
N SER A 403 9.91 45.82 12.21
CA SER A 403 9.72 47.14 11.58
C SER A 403 10.88 48.05 11.91
N MET A 404 11.44 48.74 10.95
CA MET A 404 12.21 49.96 11.12
C MET A 404 12.16 50.84 9.86
N PRO A 405 12.47 52.11 10.02
CA PRO A 405 11.53 53.25 10.04
C PRO A 405 11.30 53.84 8.69
#